data_2355575dae6bf1e92848f984aa4c08c5
#
_entry.id   2355575dae6bf1e92848f984aa4c08c5
#
_cell.length_a   1.000
_cell.length_b   1.000
_cell.length_c   1.000
_cell.angle_alpha   90.00
_cell.angle_beta   90.00
_cell.angle_gamma   90.00
#
_symmetry.space_group_name_H-M   'P 1'
#
loop_
_entity.id
_entity.type
_entity.pdbx_description
1 polymer ?
#
loop_
_entity_poly.entity_id
_entity_poly.type
_entity_poly.pdbx_seq_one_letter_code
_entity_poly.pdbx_strand_id
1 'polypeptide(L)'
;MPSSTSSSETVGRRAGGAGGLFWAWGAAVLLASLALAGIDVHWRKIGFEPEISDSKQLWSVQRDAVYGSDPLPVVFIGASRSAYGMDIGQWKSRFPGTHPVMLSVNGHHPMALLRDLAVDPAFRGLVICDVNVEGLTRKYRDMQQPWVSYYHEQWTPNWRIHRYLLGFWQETSVLGDPNLGWKPSLQRWLDGVKPTLPVAKIEENRSGYIRFDRIPDLASYGQWFEKDAVKKMEAPILSPEDFLAGVSDVVDWVHAIQSRGGQVVFFQPPVAGKLLDLEFAYYNREQYWDVFAKLPGVHAISGMDLSVLREFELPDLSHVGPGDRATMTQALEDELLRMGLMDHSGRLIQESALELQGQGVAPDQPFHLPKPVREGDVAPGRIQ
;
A
#
# COMPACT_ATOMS: atom_id res chain seq x y z
N MET A 1 45.11 72.11 -42.02
CA MET A 1 44.60 70.71 -42.03
C MET A 1 45.22 69.98 -40.90
N PRO A 2 44.48 69.61 -39.85
CA PRO A 2 44.99 68.76 -38.81
C PRO A 2 44.51 67.32 -39.05
N SER A 3 45.45 66.38 -39.03
CA SER A 3 45.22 64.92 -39.05
C SER A 3 44.72 64.40 -37.72
N SER A 4 43.59 63.73 -37.79
CA SER A 4 43.02 63.01 -36.62
C SER A 4 43.68 61.62 -36.53
N THR A 5 44.43 61.40 -35.45
CA THR A 5 44.90 60.08 -35.00
C THR A 5 43.82 59.42 -34.23
N SER A 6 43.24 58.39 -34.84
CA SER A 6 42.31 57.49 -34.17
C SER A 6 43.11 56.48 -33.31
N SER A 7 43.04 56.61 -31.99
CA SER A 7 43.57 55.65 -31.07
C SER A 7 42.52 54.50 -30.90
N SER A 8 42.79 53.34 -31.50
CA SER A 8 42.03 52.12 -31.23
C SER A 8 42.45 51.58 -29.84
N GLU A 9 41.63 51.82 -28.82
CA GLU A 9 41.74 51.08 -27.55
C GLU A 9 41.41 49.61 -27.82
N THR A 10 42.41 48.77 -27.82
CA THR A 10 42.26 47.30 -27.71
C THR A 10 41.77 47.02 -26.30
N VAL A 11 40.46 46.81 -26.18
CA VAL A 11 39.87 46.18 -24.99
C VAL A 11 40.45 44.78 -24.91
N GLY A 12 41.46 44.62 -24.04
CA GLY A 12 42.03 43.30 -23.72
C GLY A 12 40.97 42.40 -23.15
N ARG A 13 40.41 41.51 -23.97
CA ARG A 13 39.67 40.35 -23.50
C ARG A 13 40.63 39.54 -22.63
N ARG A 14 40.52 39.72 -21.28
CA ARG A 14 41.07 38.76 -20.35
C ARG A 14 40.39 37.43 -20.67
N ALA A 15 41.10 36.55 -21.33
CA ALA A 15 40.81 35.13 -21.43
C ALA A 15 40.91 34.60 -20.00
N GLY A 16 39.80 34.77 -19.22
CA GLY A 16 39.59 34.01 -17.99
C GLY A 16 39.63 32.54 -18.39
N GLY A 17 40.79 31.92 -18.16
CA GLY A 17 41.09 30.62 -18.71
C GLY A 17 40.06 29.60 -18.27
N ALA A 18 39.68 28.66 -19.14
CA ALA A 18 38.82 27.52 -18.88
C ALA A 18 39.15 26.83 -17.54
N GLY A 19 40.43 26.88 -17.10
CA GLY A 19 40.88 26.41 -15.79
C GLY A 19 40.23 27.16 -14.60
N GLY A 20 40.09 28.50 -14.66
CA GLY A 20 39.48 29.26 -13.57
C GLY A 20 38.00 28.94 -13.38
N LEU A 21 37.26 28.72 -14.49
CA LEU A 21 35.87 28.32 -14.48
C LEU A 21 35.71 26.90 -13.92
N PHE A 22 36.59 25.97 -14.30
CA PHE A 22 36.60 24.59 -13.77
C PHE A 22 36.81 24.57 -12.25
N TRP A 23 37.75 25.32 -11.71
CA TRP A 23 38.00 25.41 -10.27
C TRP A 23 36.83 26.07 -9.54
N ALA A 24 36.20 27.11 -10.12
CA ALA A 24 35.02 27.75 -9.54
C ALA A 24 33.83 26.76 -9.45
N TRP A 25 33.58 25.97 -10.49
CA TRP A 25 32.56 24.92 -10.45
C TRP A 25 32.91 23.80 -9.45
N GLY A 26 34.16 23.37 -9.41
CA GLY A 26 34.62 22.37 -8.42
C GLY A 26 34.42 22.86 -6.97
N ALA A 27 34.77 24.11 -6.69
CA ALA A 27 34.54 24.71 -5.36
C ALA A 27 33.04 24.83 -5.04
N ALA A 28 32.21 25.26 -6.01
CA ALA A 28 30.76 25.37 -5.81
C ALA A 28 30.11 24.01 -5.50
N VAL A 29 30.48 22.97 -6.25
CA VAL A 29 29.98 21.59 -6.02
C VAL A 29 30.45 21.10 -4.64
N LEU A 30 31.70 21.31 -4.27
CA LEU A 30 32.21 20.92 -2.94
C LEU A 30 31.45 21.62 -1.81
N LEU A 31 31.27 22.93 -1.89
CA LEU A 31 30.53 23.70 -0.88
C LEU A 31 29.08 23.27 -0.80
N ALA A 32 28.42 23.02 -1.93
CA ALA A 32 27.05 22.51 -1.95
C ALA A 32 26.97 21.10 -1.30
N SER A 33 27.90 20.20 -1.61
CA SER A 33 27.97 18.86 -1.01
C SER A 33 28.20 18.92 0.50
N LEU A 34 29.09 19.79 0.99
CA LEU A 34 29.32 19.98 2.41
C LEU A 34 28.10 20.56 3.11
N ALA A 35 27.40 21.51 2.48
CA ALA A 35 26.16 22.06 3.02
C ALA A 35 25.06 20.98 3.12
N LEU A 36 24.85 20.19 2.08
CA LEU A 36 23.89 19.09 2.08
C LEU A 36 24.24 18.05 3.15
N ALA A 37 25.52 17.65 3.26
CA ALA A 37 25.96 16.72 4.29
C ALA A 37 25.73 17.30 5.71
N GLY A 38 25.97 18.60 5.90
CA GLY A 38 25.70 19.28 7.17
C GLY A 38 24.22 19.28 7.54
N ILE A 39 23.33 19.50 6.57
CA ILE A 39 21.88 19.44 6.74
C ILE A 39 21.43 18.01 7.04
N ASP A 40 21.94 17.00 6.32
CA ASP A 40 21.64 15.59 6.57
C ASP A 40 22.03 15.19 8.01
N VAL A 41 23.24 15.53 8.45
CA VAL A 41 23.72 15.28 9.82
C VAL A 41 22.85 16.02 10.85
N HIS A 42 22.41 17.25 10.56
CA HIS A 42 21.51 18.00 11.44
C HIS A 42 20.19 17.26 11.67
N TRP A 43 19.53 16.80 10.60
CA TRP A 43 18.27 16.09 10.71
C TRP A 43 18.41 14.73 11.41
N ARG A 44 19.50 13.99 11.14
CA ARG A 44 19.81 12.74 11.87
C ARG A 44 19.98 12.97 13.38
N LYS A 45 20.61 14.07 13.80
CA LYS A 45 20.74 14.43 15.23
C LYS A 45 19.39 14.73 15.90
N ILE A 46 18.39 15.15 15.13
CA ILE A 46 17.02 15.39 15.63
C ILE A 46 16.24 14.06 15.72
N GLY A 47 16.74 12.97 15.08
CA GLY A 47 16.12 11.64 15.12
C GLY A 47 15.49 11.20 13.80
N PHE A 48 15.64 11.96 12.72
CA PHE A 48 15.24 11.51 11.40
C PHE A 48 16.20 10.43 10.90
N GLU A 49 15.65 9.44 10.22
CA GLU A 49 16.38 8.34 9.59
C GLU A 49 16.12 8.35 8.09
N PRO A 50 17.08 7.92 7.26
CA PRO A 50 16.81 7.63 5.86
C PRO A 50 15.73 6.57 5.74
N GLU A 51 14.71 6.85 4.95
CA GLU A 51 13.62 5.90 4.73
C GLU A 51 12.88 6.15 3.42
N ILE A 52 12.36 5.07 2.86
CA ILE A 52 11.58 5.11 1.63
C ILE A 52 10.24 5.78 1.91
N SER A 53 9.85 6.71 1.02
CA SER A 53 8.52 7.31 1.04
C SER A 53 7.59 6.56 0.09
N ASP A 54 6.42 6.16 0.59
CA ASP A 54 5.39 5.54 -0.26
C ASP A 54 4.86 6.53 -1.31
N SER A 55 4.55 5.98 -2.46
CA SER A 55 4.03 6.76 -3.59
C SER A 55 3.35 5.87 -4.61
N LYS A 56 2.49 6.48 -5.44
CA LYS A 56 1.87 5.76 -6.57
C LYS A 56 2.90 5.18 -7.53
N GLN A 57 4.08 5.81 -7.69
CA GLN A 57 5.17 5.29 -8.51
C GLN A 57 5.76 4.02 -7.90
N LEU A 58 6.04 3.99 -6.59
CA LEU A 58 6.57 2.82 -5.92
C LEU A 58 5.54 1.68 -5.93
N TRP A 59 4.28 2.01 -5.69
CA TRP A 59 3.17 1.07 -5.79
C TRP A 59 3.07 0.46 -7.19
N SER A 60 3.22 1.28 -8.25
CA SER A 60 3.18 0.80 -9.63
C SER A 60 4.34 -0.13 -9.99
N VAL A 61 5.55 0.09 -9.41
CA VAL A 61 6.66 -0.87 -9.52
C VAL A 61 6.25 -2.24 -8.98
N GLN A 62 5.59 -2.26 -7.82
CA GLN A 62 5.12 -3.50 -7.20
C GLN A 62 3.94 -4.10 -8.00
N ARG A 63 3.02 -3.28 -8.54
CA ARG A 63 1.92 -3.76 -9.38
C ARG A 63 2.41 -4.42 -10.67
N ASP A 64 3.51 -3.95 -11.24
CA ASP A 64 4.17 -4.60 -12.38
C ASP A 64 4.78 -5.98 -12.03
N ALA A 65 5.03 -6.25 -10.75
CA ALA A 65 5.67 -7.48 -10.29
C ALA A 65 4.67 -8.63 -9.99
N VAL A 66 3.37 -8.43 -10.22
CA VAL A 66 2.34 -9.46 -9.90
C VAL A 66 2.20 -10.54 -10.98
N TYR A 67 3.00 -10.51 -12.01
CA TYR A 67 2.93 -11.43 -13.13
C TYR A 67 3.93 -12.57 -13.01
N GLY A 68 3.65 -13.66 -13.71
CA GLY A 68 4.43 -14.86 -13.69
C GLY A 68 3.71 -16.02 -12.98
N SER A 69 4.26 -17.21 -13.05
CA SER A 69 3.76 -18.41 -12.39
C SER A 69 4.85 -19.15 -11.60
N ASP A 70 6.10 -18.79 -11.82
CA ASP A 70 7.26 -19.35 -11.15
C ASP A 70 8.37 -18.27 -11.07
N PRO A 71 8.62 -17.70 -9.90
CA PRO A 71 7.92 -17.94 -8.63
C PRO A 71 6.46 -17.44 -8.62
N LEU A 72 5.60 -18.13 -7.85
CA LEU A 72 4.18 -17.77 -7.73
C LEU A 72 4.03 -16.37 -7.09
N PRO A 73 3.35 -15.40 -7.73
CA PRO A 73 3.07 -14.12 -7.09
C PRO A 73 2.05 -14.27 -5.96
N VAL A 74 2.39 -13.74 -4.79
CA VAL A 74 1.51 -13.64 -3.63
C VAL A 74 1.30 -12.17 -3.32
N VAL A 75 0.10 -11.68 -3.58
CA VAL A 75 -0.22 -10.27 -3.58
C VAL A 75 -0.98 -9.90 -2.32
N PHE A 76 -0.33 -9.14 -1.43
CA PHE A 76 -0.97 -8.60 -0.24
C PHE A 76 -1.66 -7.29 -0.59
N ILE A 77 -2.99 -7.28 -0.50
CA ILE A 77 -3.83 -6.09 -0.69
C ILE A 77 -4.59 -5.79 0.60
N GLY A 78 -4.80 -4.52 0.88
CA GLY A 78 -5.43 -4.11 2.14
C GLY A 78 -5.15 -2.67 2.48
N ALA A 79 -5.25 -2.37 3.77
CA ALA A 79 -4.93 -1.06 4.34
C ALA A 79 -3.65 -1.12 5.21
N SER A 80 -3.58 -0.32 6.25
CA SER A 80 -2.43 -0.22 7.15
C SER A 80 -2.14 -1.50 7.93
N ARG A 81 -3.16 -2.25 8.30
CA ARG A 81 -3.00 -3.51 9.06
C ARG A 81 -2.16 -4.52 8.28
N SER A 82 -2.40 -4.65 6.98
CA SER A 82 -1.57 -5.49 6.09
C SER A 82 -0.22 -4.86 5.79
N ALA A 83 -0.18 -3.57 5.42
CA ALA A 83 1.07 -2.88 5.06
C ALA A 83 2.11 -2.91 6.21
N TYR A 84 1.65 -2.80 7.46
CA TYR A 84 2.51 -2.72 8.64
C TYR A 84 2.51 -3.99 9.49
N GLY A 85 1.62 -4.94 9.23
CA GLY A 85 1.52 -6.19 9.99
C GLY A 85 2.15 -7.39 9.30
N MET A 86 2.18 -7.44 7.97
CA MET A 86 2.78 -8.57 7.25
C MET A 86 4.30 -8.44 7.17
N ASP A 87 5.00 -9.53 7.48
CA ASP A 87 6.45 -9.66 7.34
C ASP A 87 6.79 -10.41 6.05
N ILE A 88 7.19 -9.65 5.03
CA ILE A 88 7.56 -10.20 3.72
C ILE A 88 8.84 -11.07 3.81
N GLY A 89 9.73 -10.77 4.77
CA GLY A 89 10.92 -11.57 5.01
C GLY A 89 10.58 -12.95 5.56
N GLN A 90 9.68 -13.01 6.55
CA GLN A 90 9.15 -14.26 7.10
C GLN A 90 8.49 -15.10 6.00
N TRP A 91 7.60 -14.49 5.20
CA TRP A 91 6.93 -15.17 4.10
C TRP A 91 7.92 -15.80 3.11
N LYS A 92 8.91 -15.04 2.64
CA LYS A 92 9.95 -15.53 1.72
C LYS A 92 10.78 -16.66 2.31
N SER A 93 11.05 -16.60 3.61
CA SER A 93 11.80 -17.65 4.31
C SER A 93 11.04 -18.98 4.32
N ARG A 94 9.73 -18.93 4.52
CA ARG A 94 8.88 -20.13 4.57
C ARG A 94 8.51 -20.67 3.19
N PHE A 95 8.20 -19.78 2.26
CA PHE A 95 7.78 -20.12 0.90
C PHE A 95 8.71 -19.52 -0.16
N PRO A 96 9.95 -20.04 -0.28
CA PRO A 96 10.96 -19.47 -1.21
C PRO A 96 10.56 -19.59 -2.69
N GLY A 97 9.62 -20.50 -3.03
CA GLY A 97 9.03 -20.62 -4.37
C GLY A 97 7.97 -19.56 -4.71
N THR A 98 7.78 -18.57 -3.83
CA THR A 98 6.80 -17.50 -4.05
C THR A 98 7.47 -16.14 -4.23
N HIS A 99 6.73 -15.21 -4.86
CA HIS A 99 7.11 -13.82 -5.00
C HIS A 99 6.08 -12.93 -4.28
N PRO A 100 6.28 -12.62 -2.99
CA PRO A 100 5.36 -11.75 -2.26
C PRO A 100 5.48 -10.29 -2.71
N VAL A 101 4.32 -9.67 -2.97
CA VAL A 101 4.16 -8.30 -3.49
C VAL A 101 3.22 -7.53 -2.57
N MET A 102 3.66 -6.41 -1.99
CA MET A 102 2.86 -5.57 -1.11
C MET A 102 2.19 -4.44 -1.90
N LEU A 103 0.87 -4.53 -2.06
CA LEU A 103 0.04 -3.52 -2.72
C LEU A 103 -0.96 -2.82 -1.79
N SER A 104 -0.92 -3.12 -0.50
CA SER A 104 -1.77 -2.44 0.48
C SER A 104 -1.53 -0.93 0.49
N VAL A 105 -2.58 -0.15 0.72
CA VAL A 105 -2.53 1.32 0.76
C VAL A 105 -3.08 1.80 2.10
N ASN A 106 -2.25 2.47 2.89
CA ASN A 106 -2.62 2.97 4.20
C ASN A 106 -3.93 3.78 4.15
N GLY A 107 -4.87 3.42 5.04
CA GLY A 107 -6.17 4.09 5.16
C GLY A 107 -7.18 3.82 4.03
N HIS A 108 -6.92 2.87 3.12
CA HIS A 108 -7.76 2.61 1.95
C HIS A 108 -8.14 1.14 1.84
N HIS A 109 -9.43 0.83 1.80
CA HIS A 109 -9.92 -0.53 1.55
C HIS A 109 -9.58 -1.02 0.12
N PRO A 110 -9.29 -2.34 -0.08
CA PRO A 110 -8.61 -2.86 -1.27
C PRO A 110 -9.51 -3.21 -2.46
N MET A 111 -10.80 -2.99 -2.39
CA MET A 111 -11.75 -3.55 -3.37
C MET A 111 -11.51 -3.10 -4.81
N ALA A 112 -11.08 -1.84 -5.05
CA ALA A 112 -10.74 -1.38 -6.40
C ALA A 112 -9.56 -2.16 -6.99
N LEU A 113 -8.56 -2.50 -6.16
CA LEU A 113 -7.42 -3.30 -6.59
C LEU A 113 -7.80 -4.77 -6.79
N LEU A 114 -8.64 -5.36 -5.93
CA LEU A 114 -9.15 -6.71 -6.15
C LEU A 114 -9.88 -6.79 -7.49
N ARG A 115 -10.73 -5.81 -7.79
CA ARG A 115 -11.40 -5.69 -9.11
C ARG A 115 -10.39 -5.60 -10.25
N ASP A 116 -9.35 -4.78 -10.12
CA ASP A 116 -8.30 -4.63 -11.11
C ASP A 116 -7.58 -5.95 -11.41
N LEU A 117 -7.21 -6.71 -10.37
CA LEU A 117 -6.61 -8.04 -10.53
C LEU A 117 -7.60 -9.06 -11.13
N ALA A 118 -8.88 -8.94 -10.81
CA ALA A 118 -9.93 -9.81 -11.33
C ALA A 118 -10.18 -9.62 -12.83
N VAL A 119 -10.13 -8.40 -13.33
CA VAL A 119 -10.32 -8.10 -14.76
C VAL A 119 -9.03 -8.30 -15.58
N ASP A 120 -7.88 -8.40 -14.94
CA ASP A 120 -6.59 -8.62 -15.60
C ASP A 120 -6.43 -10.10 -16.02
N PRO A 121 -6.51 -10.43 -17.33
CA PRO A 121 -6.47 -11.82 -17.78
C PRO A 121 -5.11 -12.49 -17.58
N ALA A 122 -4.05 -11.73 -17.31
CA ALA A 122 -2.70 -12.24 -17.10
C ALA A 122 -2.43 -12.64 -15.65
N PHE A 123 -3.23 -12.13 -14.69
CA PHE A 123 -3.02 -12.42 -13.27
C PHE A 123 -3.48 -13.85 -12.90
N ARG A 124 -2.61 -14.61 -12.21
CA ARG A 124 -2.83 -16.01 -11.75
C ARG A 124 -2.25 -16.30 -10.37
N GLY A 125 -2.00 -15.27 -9.57
CA GLY A 125 -1.38 -15.39 -8.25
C GLY A 125 -2.36 -15.72 -7.13
N LEU A 126 -1.80 -15.79 -5.91
CA LEU A 126 -2.55 -15.77 -4.67
C LEU A 126 -2.77 -14.32 -4.24
N VAL A 127 -4.00 -13.94 -3.94
CA VAL A 127 -4.34 -12.66 -3.34
C VAL A 127 -4.66 -12.88 -1.86
N ILE A 128 -3.93 -12.21 -0.97
CA ILE A 128 -4.27 -12.07 0.44
C ILE A 128 -4.92 -10.69 0.60
N CYS A 129 -6.24 -10.69 0.79
CA CYS A 129 -7.06 -9.48 0.86
C CYS A 129 -7.39 -9.14 2.31
N ASP A 130 -6.62 -8.23 2.92
CA ASP A 130 -6.92 -7.69 4.24
C ASP A 130 -8.14 -6.76 4.17
N VAL A 131 -9.24 -7.19 4.78
CA VAL A 131 -10.50 -6.44 4.80
C VAL A 131 -11.37 -6.84 5.97
N ASN A 132 -12.09 -5.88 6.53
CA ASN A 132 -13.21 -6.12 7.45
C ASN A 132 -14.56 -6.01 6.73
N VAL A 133 -15.65 -6.29 7.43
CA VAL A 133 -17.02 -6.24 6.86
C VAL A 133 -17.33 -4.88 6.23
N GLU A 134 -16.95 -3.79 6.88
CA GLU A 134 -17.16 -2.44 6.36
C GLU A 134 -16.50 -2.26 4.99
N GLY A 135 -15.26 -2.71 4.83
CA GLY A 135 -14.50 -2.62 3.58
C GLY A 135 -15.07 -3.44 2.43
N LEU A 136 -15.88 -4.46 2.73
CA LEU A 136 -16.61 -5.25 1.71
C LEU A 136 -17.83 -4.51 1.16
N THR A 137 -18.29 -3.43 1.80
CA THR A 137 -19.49 -2.70 1.36
C THR A 137 -19.22 -1.85 0.12
N ARG A 138 -20.27 -1.55 -0.65
CA ARG A 138 -20.16 -0.71 -1.87
C ARG A 138 -19.64 0.69 -1.58
N LYS A 139 -19.87 1.22 -0.39
CA LYS A 139 -19.43 2.55 0.04
C LYS A 139 -17.91 2.76 -0.12
N TYR A 140 -17.13 1.71 0.09
CA TYR A 140 -15.66 1.77 0.11
C TYR A 140 -14.99 1.15 -1.11
N ARG A 141 -15.76 0.79 -2.15
CA ARG A 141 -15.28 0.09 -3.36
C ARG A 141 -14.14 0.78 -4.09
N ASP A 142 -14.16 2.09 -4.16
CA ASP A 142 -13.28 2.85 -5.04
C ASP A 142 -12.17 3.61 -4.30
N MET A 143 -11.94 3.29 -3.00
CA MET A 143 -10.92 4.01 -2.21
C MET A 143 -9.51 3.93 -2.82
N GLN A 144 -9.11 2.77 -3.36
CA GLN A 144 -7.82 2.60 -4.03
C GLN A 144 -7.86 2.90 -5.53
N GLN A 145 -9.00 3.28 -6.10
CA GLN A 145 -9.11 3.58 -7.54
C GLN A 145 -8.09 4.62 -8.04
N PRO A 146 -7.73 5.69 -7.28
CA PRO A 146 -6.72 6.64 -7.72
C PRO A 146 -5.30 6.06 -7.86
N TRP A 147 -5.00 4.90 -7.23
CA TRP A 147 -3.74 4.18 -7.39
C TRP A 147 -3.78 3.28 -8.63
N VAL A 148 -4.90 2.58 -8.81
CA VAL A 148 -5.17 1.75 -10.00
C VAL A 148 -5.16 2.62 -11.26
N SER A 149 -5.91 3.75 -11.27
CA SER A 149 -5.93 4.67 -12.41
C SER A 149 -4.54 5.24 -12.73
N TYR A 150 -3.76 5.59 -11.69
CA TYR A 150 -2.38 6.05 -11.92
C TYR A 150 -1.54 5.00 -12.65
N TYR A 151 -1.65 3.73 -12.28
CA TYR A 151 -0.93 2.63 -12.91
C TYR A 151 -1.29 2.48 -14.37
N HIS A 152 -2.56 2.48 -14.71
CA HIS A 152 -3.02 2.27 -16.10
C HIS A 152 -2.85 3.50 -17.01
N GLU A 153 -2.90 4.71 -16.46
CA GLU A 153 -2.97 5.95 -17.25
C GLU A 153 -1.66 6.73 -17.26
N GLN A 154 -0.85 6.64 -16.20
CA GLN A 154 0.31 7.52 -16.00
C GLN A 154 1.63 6.77 -15.83
N TRP A 155 1.57 5.49 -15.43
CA TRP A 155 2.76 4.68 -15.22
C TRP A 155 3.43 4.34 -16.55
N THR A 156 4.77 4.45 -16.58
CA THR A 156 5.61 4.00 -17.70
C THR A 156 6.88 3.34 -17.18
N PRO A 157 7.51 2.41 -17.92
CA PRO A 157 8.73 1.72 -17.51
C PRO A 157 9.90 2.65 -17.12
N ASN A 158 9.94 3.89 -17.63
CA ASN A 158 10.96 4.88 -17.29
C ASN A 158 10.93 5.25 -15.80
N TRP A 159 9.75 5.18 -15.15
CA TRP A 159 9.62 5.42 -13.72
C TRP A 159 10.35 4.39 -12.87
N ARG A 160 10.63 3.18 -13.35
CA ARG A 160 11.43 2.18 -12.63
C ARG A 160 12.84 2.70 -12.37
N ILE A 161 13.49 3.29 -13.38
CA ILE A 161 14.85 3.85 -13.23
C ILE A 161 14.81 5.02 -12.24
N HIS A 162 13.84 5.93 -12.39
CA HIS A 162 13.66 7.04 -11.46
C HIS A 162 13.46 6.53 -10.02
N ARG A 163 12.60 5.54 -9.81
CA ARG A 163 12.33 4.98 -8.48
C ARG A 163 13.55 4.28 -7.88
N TYR A 164 14.31 3.56 -8.69
CA TYR A 164 15.57 2.95 -8.24
C TYR A 164 16.55 4.02 -7.73
N LEU A 165 16.78 5.06 -8.50
CA LEU A 165 17.68 6.15 -8.11
C LEU A 165 17.17 6.93 -6.91
N LEU A 166 15.87 7.19 -6.86
CA LEU A 166 15.23 7.85 -5.72
C LEU A 166 15.25 6.97 -4.46
N GLY A 167 14.99 5.66 -4.59
CA GLY A 167 15.09 4.69 -3.50
C GLY A 167 16.47 4.68 -2.88
N PHE A 168 17.52 4.56 -3.69
CA PHE A 168 18.91 4.64 -3.24
C PHE A 168 19.19 5.94 -2.48
N TRP A 169 18.70 7.08 -2.99
CA TRP A 169 18.83 8.38 -2.31
C TRP A 169 18.09 8.39 -0.97
N GLN A 170 16.85 7.89 -0.94
CA GLN A 170 16.02 7.84 0.27
C GLN A 170 16.58 6.90 1.33
N GLU A 171 17.24 5.80 0.96
CA GLU A 171 17.89 4.88 1.88
C GLU A 171 19.22 5.39 2.44
N THR A 172 19.86 6.30 1.74
CA THR A 172 21.19 6.79 2.13
C THR A 172 21.16 8.16 2.80
N SER A 173 20.14 8.98 2.55
CA SER A 173 20.04 10.35 3.06
C SER A 173 18.65 10.69 3.55
N VAL A 174 18.57 11.32 4.70
CA VAL A 174 17.29 11.88 5.23
C VAL A 174 16.73 12.98 4.34
N LEU A 175 17.54 13.60 3.49
CA LEU A 175 17.10 14.61 2.53
C LEU A 175 16.28 14.00 1.39
N GLY A 176 16.21 12.67 1.28
CA GLY A 176 15.30 11.94 0.42
C GLY A 176 13.84 11.97 0.89
N ASP A 177 13.57 12.37 2.15
CA ASP A 177 12.21 12.56 2.66
C ASP A 177 11.59 13.83 2.05
N PRO A 178 10.47 13.72 1.29
CA PRO A 178 9.79 14.87 0.70
C PRO A 178 9.38 15.94 1.75
N ASN A 179 9.11 15.50 2.99
CA ASN A 179 8.71 16.40 4.08
C ASN A 179 9.87 17.28 4.58
N LEU A 180 11.11 16.86 4.37
CA LEU A 180 12.30 17.63 4.70
C LEU A 180 12.79 18.53 3.55
N GLY A 181 12.10 18.50 2.41
CA GLY A 181 12.37 19.39 1.28
C GLY A 181 12.29 20.88 1.67
N TRP A 182 12.93 21.76 0.88
CA TRP A 182 13.03 23.19 1.19
C TRP A 182 11.66 23.88 1.32
N LYS A 183 10.68 23.54 0.50
CA LYS A 183 9.33 24.14 0.56
C LYS A 183 8.58 23.77 1.86
N PRO A 184 8.41 22.48 2.23
CA PRO A 184 7.81 22.14 3.51
C PRO A 184 8.58 22.68 4.72
N SER A 185 9.91 22.73 4.64
CA SER A 185 10.73 23.27 5.72
C SER A 185 10.54 24.77 5.90
N LEU A 186 10.48 25.53 4.81
CA LEU A 186 10.19 26.96 4.86
C LEU A 186 8.77 27.22 5.40
N GLN A 187 7.78 26.46 4.91
CA GLN A 187 6.39 26.62 5.39
C GLN A 187 6.29 26.37 6.90
N ARG A 188 6.86 25.27 7.41
CA ARG A 188 6.89 24.98 8.86
C ARG A 188 7.60 26.09 9.66
N TRP A 189 8.69 26.62 9.12
CA TRP A 189 9.40 27.71 9.77
C TRP A 189 8.56 28.99 9.86
N LEU A 190 7.81 29.31 8.81
CA LEU A 190 6.87 30.45 8.80
C LEU A 190 5.71 30.23 9.79
N ASP A 191 5.21 28.98 9.87
CA ASP A 191 4.10 28.62 10.74
C ASP A 191 4.53 28.36 12.21
N GLY A 192 5.83 28.41 12.51
CA GLY A 192 6.38 28.10 13.83
C GLY A 192 6.20 26.65 14.27
N VAL A 193 5.98 25.73 13.32
CA VAL A 193 5.72 24.31 13.57
C VAL A 193 7.02 23.52 13.46
N LYS A 194 7.31 22.67 14.46
CA LYS A 194 8.44 21.74 14.41
C LYS A 194 8.08 20.52 13.54
N PRO A 195 9.04 19.96 12.77
CA PRO A 195 8.82 18.72 12.05
C PRO A 195 8.63 17.57 13.06
N THR A 196 7.65 16.69 12.76
CA THR A 196 7.39 15.46 13.52
C THR A 196 8.16 14.30 12.92
N LEU A 197 8.67 13.43 13.76
CA LEU A 197 9.32 12.20 13.31
C LEU A 197 8.29 11.26 12.67
N PRO A 198 8.61 10.59 11.56
CA PRO A 198 7.73 9.61 10.95
C PRO A 198 7.46 8.44 11.91
N VAL A 199 6.20 8.11 12.09
CA VAL A 199 5.74 7.01 12.94
C VAL A 199 5.81 5.66 12.19
N ALA A 200 5.39 5.63 10.93
CA ALA A 200 5.50 4.43 10.10
C ALA A 200 6.84 4.41 9.36
N LYS A 201 7.49 3.24 9.34
CA LYS A 201 8.63 2.96 8.46
C LYS A 201 8.15 2.10 7.30
N ILE A 202 8.60 2.43 6.09
CA ILE A 202 8.31 1.69 4.86
C ILE A 202 9.63 1.24 4.25
N GLU A 203 9.64 0.01 3.75
CA GLU A 203 10.75 -0.61 3.04
C GLU A 203 10.54 -0.51 1.52
N GLU A 204 11.57 -0.82 0.71
CA GLU A 204 11.50 -0.76 -0.74
C GLU A 204 10.40 -1.67 -1.33
N ASN A 205 10.14 -2.81 -0.69
CA ASN A 205 9.06 -3.74 -1.05
C ASN A 205 7.67 -3.26 -0.61
N ARG A 206 7.56 -2.06 -0.04
CA ARG A 206 6.36 -1.42 0.52
C ARG A 206 5.77 -2.09 1.77
N SER A 207 6.35 -3.14 2.31
CA SER A 207 6.04 -3.55 3.68
C SER A 207 6.66 -2.57 4.67
N GLY A 208 6.18 -2.59 5.89
CA GLY A 208 6.72 -1.70 6.91
C GLY A 208 6.23 -2.04 8.30
N TYR A 209 6.48 -1.15 9.24
CA TYR A 209 6.01 -1.28 10.61
C TYR A 209 5.78 0.08 11.26
N ILE A 210 5.03 0.10 12.36
CA ILE A 210 4.77 1.30 13.15
C ILE A 210 5.79 1.37 14.30
N ARG A 211 6.43 2.52 14.43
CA ARG A 211 7.36 2.85 15.53
C ARG A 211 6.56 3.46 16.68
N PHE A 212 5.93 2.61 17.48
CA PHE A 212 5.08 3.03 18.61
C PHE A 212 5.84 3.86 19.65
N ASP A 213 7.14 3.65 19.78
CA ASP A 213 8.06 4.44 20.62
C ASP A 213 8.16 5.92 20.20
N ARG A 214 7.77 6.25 18.98
CA ARG A 214 7.74 7.63 18.44
C ARG A 214 6.39 8.32 18.61
N ILE A 215 5.38 7.62 19.16
CA ILE A 215 4.06 8.18 19.42
C ILE A 215 4.04 8.75 20.85
N PRO A 216 3.99 10.07 21.03
CA PRO A 216 4.12 10.69 22.36
C PRO A 216 2.98 10.31 23.33
N ASP A 217 1.78 10.08 22.80
CA ASP A 217 0.59 9.68 23.56
C ASP A 217 -0.11 8.55 22.82
N LEU A 218 0.33 7.33 23.10
CA LEU A 218 -0.19 6.12 22.48
C LEU A 218 -1.67 5.87 22.85
N ALA A 219 -2.07 6.23 24.07
CA ALA A 219 -3.46 6.08 24.49
C ALA A 219 -4.40 6.99 23.67
N SER A 220 -4.05 8.25 23.50
CA SER A 220 -4.80 9.15 22.62
C SER A 220 -4.79 8.73 21.16
N TYR A 221 -3.70 8.13 20.70
CA TYR A 221 -3.59 7.59 19.35
C TYR A 221 -4.56 6.40 19.15
N GLY A 222 -4.64 5.46 20.11
CA GLY A 222 -5.61 4.37 20.09
C GLY A 222 -7.07 4.88 20.17
N GLN A 223 -7.35 5.89 21.00
CA GLN A 223 -8.67 6.52 21.06
C GLN A 223 -9.12 7.16 19.73
N TRP A 224 -8.18 7.52 18.85
CA TRP A 224 -8.55 8.03 17.54
C TRP A 224 -9.29 6.96 16.70
N PHE A 225 -8.83 5.71 16.73
CA PHE A 225 -9.50 4.59 16.07
C PHE A 225 -10.89 4.32 16.67
N GLU A 226 -11.03 4.39 17.98
CA GLU A 226 -12.34 4.26 18.64
C GLU A 226 -13.30 5.37 18.20
N LYS A 227 -12.85 6.63 18.18
CA LYS A 227 -13.67 7.77 17.73
C LYS A 227 -14.05 7.67 16.27
N ASP A 228 -13.14 7.20 15.42
CA ASP A 228 -13.43 6.97 13.99
C ASP A 228 -14.47 5.86 13.82
N ALA A 229 -14.35 4.76 14.56
CA ALA A 229 -15.34 3.68 14.57
C ALA A 229 -16.73 4.20 15.03
N VAL A 230 -16.80 4.93 16.15
CA VAL A 230 -18.06 5.53 16.64
C VAL A 230 -18.69 6.44 15.58
N LYS A 231 -17.88 7.29 14.94
CA LYS A 231 -18.38 8.17 13.87
C LYS A 231 -18.93 7.40 12.67
N LYS A 232 -18.30 6.27 12.32
CA LYS A 232 -18.80 5.39 11.26
C LYS A 232 -20.13 4.74 11.62
N MET A 233 -20.34 4.42 12.91
CA MET A 233 -21.59 3.86 13.43
C MET A 233 -22.78 4.84 13.39
N GLU A 234 -22.56 6.14 13.17
CA GLU A 234 -23.65 7.10 12.92
C GLU A 234 -24.34 6.85 11.56
N ALA A 235 -23.71 6.15 10.64
CA ALA A 235 -24.31 5.76 9.36
C ALA A 235 -25.28 4.57 9.57
N PRO A 236 -26.39 4.49 8.79
CA PRO A 236 -27.26 3.33 8.82
C PRO A 236 -26.50 2.03 8.51
N ILE A 237 -26.73 1.00 9.33
CA ILE A 237 -26.23 -0.35 9.08
C ILE A 237 -27.01 -0.94 7.89
N LEU A 238 -26.30 -1.57 6.96
CA LEU A 238 -26.95 -2.35 5.90
C LEU A 238 -27.66 -3.56 6.51
N SER A 239 -28.83 -3.93 6.00
CA SER A 239 -29.39 -5.24 6.34
C SER A 239 -28.47 -6.36 5.88
N PRO A 240 -28.50 -7.57 6.50
CA PRO A 240 -27.72 -8.69 6.01
C PRO A 240 -28.03 -9.03 4.54
N GLU A 241 -29.26 -8.89 4.10
CA GLU A 241 -29.71 -9.10 2.72
C GLU A 241 -29.10 -8.07 1.75
N ASP A 242 -29.12 -6.78 2.11
CA ASP A 242 -28.51 -5.72 1.31
C ASP A 242 -26.99 -5.85 1.26
N PHE A 243 -26.39 -6.29 2.37
CA PHE A 243 -24.95 -6.58 2.41
C PHE A 243 -24.61 -7.72 1.44
N LEU A 244 -25.32 -8.85 1.49
CA LEU A 244 -25.10 -9.99 0.59
C LEU A 244 -25.31 -9.63 -0.86
N ALA A 245 -26.37 -8.89 -1.17
CA ALA A 245 -26.59 -8.36 -2.51
C ALA A 245 -25.45 -7.41 -2.94
N GLY A 246 -24.91 -6.68 -1.97
CA GLY A 246 -23.79 -5.75 -2.17
C GLY A 246 -22.45 -6.41 -2.46
N VAL A 247 -22.20 -7.64 -1.98
CA VAL A 247 -20.92 -8.34 -2.16
C VAL A 247 -20.92 -9.35 -3.32
N SER A 248 -22.00 -9.47 -4.06
CA SER A 248 -22.10 -10.41 -5.19
C SER A 248 -21.00 -10.19 -6.23
N ASP A 249 -20.71 -8.95 -6.57
CA ASP A 249 -19.63 -8.59 -7.50
C ASP A 249 -18.24 -8.96 -6.96
N VAL A 250 -18.02 -8.97 -5.64
CA VAL A 250 -16.77 -9.44 -5.04
C VAL A 250 -16.60 -10.94 -5.28
N VAL A 251 -17.66 -11.72 -5.14
CA VAL A 251 -17.67 -13.15 -5.43
C VAL A 251 -17.36 -13.39 -6.91
N ASP A 252 -17.93 -12.59 -7.82
CA ASP A 252 -17.62 -12.66 -9.24
C ASP A 252 -16.14 -12.41 -9.53
N TRP A 253 -15.51 -11.44 -8.82
CA TRP A 253 -14.07 -11.19 -8.95
C TRP A 253 -13.22 -12.35 -8.42
N VAL A 254 -13.63 -12.98 -7.33
CA VAL A 254 -12.99 -14.19 -6.81
C VAL A 254 -13.04 -15.30 -7.85
N HIS A 255 -14.21 -15.61 -8.40
CA HIS A 255 -14.38 -16.64 -9.43
C HIS A 255 -13.57 -16.32 -10.69
N ALA A 256 -13.50 -15.05 -11.11
CA ALA A 256 -12.69 -14.64 -12.25
C ALA A 256 -11.18 -14.92 -12.04
N ILE A 257 -10.65 -14.73 -10.84
CA ILE A 257 -9.26 -15.07 -10.51
C ILE A 257 -9.08 -16.59 -10.45
N GLN A 258 -9.99 -17.31 -9.78
CA GLN A 258 -9.94 -18.77 -9.62
C GLN A 258 -10.04 -19.49 -10.96
N SER A 259 -10.89 -19.04 -11.90
CA SER A 259 -11.03 -19.63 -13.24
C SER A 259 -9.73 -19.62 -14.05
N ARG A 260 -8.74 -18.80 -13.67
CA ARG A 260 -7.43 -18.72 -14.29
C ARG A 260 -6.34 -19.45 -13.49
N GLY A 261 -6.73 -20.17 -12.42
CA GLY A 261 -5.82 -20.91 -11.54
C GLY A 261 -5.18 -20.07 -10.42
N GLY A 262 -5.62 -18.82 -10.22
CA GLY A 262 -5.27 -18.03 -9.05
C GLY A 262 -6.17 -18.36 -7.84
N GLN A 263 -5.91 -17.72 -6.70
CA GLN A 263 -6.73 -17.85 -5.49
C GLN A 263 -6.87 -16.50 -4.79
N VAL A 264 -7.98 -16.33 -4.04
CA VAL A 264 -8.22 -15.17 -3.20
C VAL A 264 -8.56 -15.62 -1.79
N VAL A 265 -7.86 -15.09 -0.81
CA VAL A 265 -8.10 -15.33 0.61
C VAL A 265 -8.38 -13.98 1.27
N PHE A 266 -9.55 -13.84 1.84
CA PHE A 266 -9.90 -12.70 2.67
C PHE A 266 -9.38 -12.90 4.07
N PHE A 267 -8.60 -11.95 4.56
CA PHE A 267 -8.04 -11.98 5.89
C PHE A 267 -8.55 -10.77 6.68
N GLN A 268 -9.24 -11.02 7.78
CA GLN A 268 -9.61 -9.98 8.73
C GLN A 268 -8.56 -9.94 9.84
N PRO A 269 -7.64 -8.96 9.86
CA PRO A 269 -6.63 -8.87 10.91
C PRO A 269 -7.24 -8.68 12.30
N PRO A 270 -6.53 -9.06 13.38
CA PRO A 270 -7.02 -8.88 14.72
C PRO A 270 -7.17 -7.39 15.07
N VAL A 271 -8.15 -7.10 15.91
CA VAL A 271 -8.36 -5.84 16.61
C VAL A 271 -8.57 -6.11 18.09
N ALA A 272 -8.33 -5.12 18.95
CA ALA A 272 -8.39 -5.33 20.39
C ALA A 272 -9.26 -4.30 21.12
N GLY A 273 -9.56 -4.61 22.38
CA GLY A 273 -10.23 -3.72 23.31
C GLY A 273 -11.56 -3.18 22.79
N LYS A 274 -11.84 -1.93 23.10
CA LYS A 274 -13.09 -1.28 22.72
C LYS A 274 -13.32 -1.19 21.20
N LEU A 275 -12.25 -1.17 20.38
CA LEU A 275 -12.39 -1.17 18.93
C LEU A 275 -13.03 -2.48 18.44
N LEU A 276 -12.66 -3.63 19.04
CA LEU A 276 -13.25 -4.92 18.75
C LEU A 276 -14.75 -4.93 19.10
N ASP A 277 -15.10 -4.43 20.31
CA ASP A 277 -16.49 -4.35 20.75
C ASP A 277 -17.33 -3.48 19.79
N LEU A 278 -16.79 -2.36 19.35
CA LEU A 278 -17.46 -1.45 18.42
C LEU A 278 -17.63 -2.09 17.03
N GLU A 279 -16.60 -2.71 16.47
CA GLU A 279 -16.69 -3.37 15.15
C GLU A 279 -17.76 -4.48 15.17
N PHE A 280 -17.84 -5.28 16.26
CA PHE A 280 -18.83 -6.34 16.38
C PHE A 280 -20.25 -5.82 16.71
N ALA A 281 -20.37 -4.70 17.41
CA ALA A 281 -21.67 -4.07 17.65
C ALA A 281 -22.25 -3.46 16.38
N TYR A 282 -21.39 -2.96 15.46
CA TYR A 282 -21.83 -2.35 14.21
C TYR A 282 -22.13 -3.37 13.13
N TYR A 283 -21.23 -4.33 12.90
CA TYR A 283 -21.45 -5.45 12.01
C TYR A 283 -21.29 -6.77 12.77
N ASN A 284 -22.40 -7.31 13.25
CA ASN A 284 -22.39 -8.58 13.95
C ASN A 284 -21.73 -9.67 13.08
N ARG A 285 -20.69 -10.31 13.62
CA ARG A 285 -19.91 -11.29 12.90
C ARG A 285 -20.74 -12.41 12.26
N GLU A 286 -21.68 -12.97 13.03
CA GLU A 286 -22.50 -14.12 12.60
C GLU A 286 -23.40 -13.79 11.39
N GLN A 287 -23.83 -12.53 11.30
CA GLN A 287 -24.78 -12.08 10.27
C GLN A 287 -24.07 -11.54 9.02
N TYR A 288 -22.80 -11.14 9.12
CA TYR A 288 -22.06 -10.51 8.01
C TYR A 288 -20.83 -11.31 7.60
N TRP A 289 -19.79 -11.38 8.46
CA TRP A 289 -18.54 -12.05 8.11
C TRP A 289 -18.72 -13.56 7.89
N ASP A 290 -19.37 -14.25 8.84
CA ASP A 290 -19.54 -15.70 8.77
C ASP A 290 -20.48 -16.13 7.63
N VAL A 291 -21.40 -15.25 7.21
CA VAL A 291 -22.24 -15.50 6.05
C VAL A 291 -21.45 -15.27 4.77
N PHE A 292 -20.66 -14.20 4.69
CA PHE A 292 -19.74 -13.94 3.57
C PHE A 292 -18.73 -15.09 3.39
N ALA A 293 -18.14 -15.57 4.48
CA ALA A 293 -17.18 -16.66 4.48
C ALA A 293 -17.74 -18.01 3.96
N LYS A 294 -19.07 -18.17 3.96
CA LYS A 294 -19.76 -19.38 3.45
C LYS A 294 -20.18 -19.26 2.00
N LEU A 295 -19.96 -18.12 1.34
CA LEU A 295 -20.29 -17.97 -0.06
C LEU A 295 -19.41 -18.88 -0.93
N PRO A 296 -19.93 -19.46 -2.02
CA PRO A 296 -19.16 -20.34 -2.88
C PRO A 296 -17.87 -19.70 -3.40
N GLY A 297 -16.76 -20.42 -3.32
CA GLY A 297 -15.45 -19.97 -3.75
C GLY A 297 -14.76 -18.93 -2.84
N VAL A 298 -15.41 -18.47 -1.76
CA VAL A 298 -14.83 -17.54 -0.81
C VAL A 298 -14.00 -18.29 0.22
N HIS A 299 -12.72 -17.97 0.33
CA HIS A 299 -11.85 -18.37 1.43
C HIS A 299 -11.65 -17.18 2.37
N ALA A 300 -12.06 -17.31 3.62
CA ALA A 300 -12.01 -16.22 4.58
C ALA A 300 -11.41 -16.70 5.91
N ILE A 301 -10.49 -15.92 6.45
CA ILE A 301 -9.80 -16.15 7.71
C ILE A 301 -10.03 -14.94 8.60
N SER A 302 -10.60 -15.16 9.80
CA SER A 302 -10.62 -14.12 10.83
C SER A 302 -9.42 -14.31 11.75
N GLY A 303 -8.62 -13.27 11.94
CA GLY A 303 -7.52 -13.26 12.91
C GLY A 303 -8.00 -13.54 14.33
N MET A 304 -9.27 -13.25 14.63
CA MET A 304 -9.88 -13.56 15.94
C MET A 304 -10.16 -15.07 16.14
N ASP A 305 -10.08 -15.89 15.08
CA ASP A 305 -10.19 -17.35 15.18
C ASP A 305 -8.84 -18.01 15.46
N LEU A 306 -7.76 -17.31 15.19
CA LEU A 306 -6.40 -17.79 15.42
C LEU A 306 -5.98 -17.44 16.85
N SER A 307 -5.82 -18.47 17.71
CA SER A 307 -5.57 -18.27 19.14
C SER A 307 -4.36 -17.36 19.39
N VAL A 308 -3.28 -17.56 18.64
CA VAL A 308 -2.06 -16.75 18.77
C VAL A 308 -2.30 -15.27 18.47
N LEU A 309 -3.19 -14.93 17.53
CA LEU A 309 -3.49 -13.54 17.18
C LEU A 309 -4.45 -12.87 18.16
N ARG A 310 -5.31 -13.62 18.82
CA ARG A 310 -6.18 -13.08 19.88
C ARG A 310 -5.41 -12.63 21.11
N GLU A 311 -4.23 -13.20 21.34
CA GLU A 311 -3.38 -12.91 22.49
C GLU A 311 -2.45 -11.71 22.23
N PHE A 312 -2.44 -11.14 21.03
CA PHE A 312 -1.60 -10.00 20.71
C PHE A 312 -2.00 -8.75 21.50
N GLU A 313 -1.01 -8.12 22.10
CA GLU A 313 -1.15 -6.75 22.55
C GLU A 313 -1.02 -5.83 21.32
N LEU A 314 -2.15 -5.23 20.92
CA LEU A 314 -2.17 -4.24 19.86
C LEU A 314 -2.01 -2.84 20.47
N PRO A 315 -0.85 -2.19 20.35
CA PRO A 315 -0.54 -0.97 21.10
C PRO A 315 -1.53 0.18 20.87
N ASP A 316 -2.14 0.25 19.69
CA ASP A 316 -3.13 1.24 19.28
C ASP A 316 -4.50 0.60 19.00
N LEU A 317 -4.75 -0.60 19.50
CA LEU A 317 -5.96 -1.42 19.33
C LEU A 317 -6.16 -1.96 17.89
N SER A 318 -5.32 -1.63 16.93
CA SER A 318 -5.51 -1.91 15.50
C SER A 318 -4.30 -2.53 14.81
N HIS A 319 -3.09 -2.20 15.24
CA HIS A 319 -1.88 -2.64 14.55
C HIS A 319 -0.97 -3.46 15.47
N VAL A 320 -0.37 -4.48 14.90
CA VAL A 320 0.61 -5.33 15.60
C VAL A 320 1.91 -4.57 15.84
N GLY A 321 2.56 -4.89 16.95
CA GLY A 321 3.90 -4.40 17.25
C GLY A 321 4.94 -4.90 16.24
N PRO A 322 6.07 -4.18 16.05
CA PRO A 322 7.12 -4.60 15.11
C PRO A 322 7.64 -6.01 15.37
N GLY A 323 7.67 -6.45 16.65
CA GLY A 323 8.13 -7.79 17.07
C GLY A 323 7.15 -8.91 16.73
N ASP A 324 5.86 -8.61 16.56
CA ASP A 324 4.81 -9.60 16.39
C ASP A 324 4.44 -9.86 14.91
N ARG A 325 5.00 -9.08 13.99
CA ARG A 325 4.73 -9.18 12.54
C ARG A 325 5.04 -10.58 11.98
N ALA A 326 6.20 -11.11 12.33
CA ALA A 326 6.59 -12.47 11.89
C ALA A 326 5.61 -13.52 12.40
N THR A 327 5.18 -13.43 13.66
CA THR A 327 4.21 -14.36 14.25
C THR A 327 2.83 -14.24 13.59
N MET A 328 2.38 -13.01 13.29
CA MET A 328 1.14 -12.79 12.56
C MET A 328 1.19 -13.41 11.16
N THR A 329 2.29 -13.20 10.45
CA THR A 329 2.49 -13.77 9.12
C THR A 329 2.52 -15.28 9.17
N GLN A 330 3.24 -15.86 10.15
CA GLN A 330 3.30 -17.31 10.36
C GLN A 330 1.93 -17.92 10.67
N ALA A 331 1.11 -17.26 11.49
CA ALA A 331 -0.24 -17.73 11.79
C ALA A 331 -1.13 -17.81 10.52
N LEU A 332 -1.00 -16.81 9.63
CA LEU A 332 -1.69 -16.83 8.34
C LEU A 332 -1.15 -17.94 7.43
N GLU A 333 0.17 -18.13 7.36
CA GLU A 333 0.83 -19.19 6.59
C GLU A 333 0.36 -20.58 7.04
N ASP A 334 0.31 -20.82 8.36
CA ASP A 334 -0.16 -22.08 8.95
C ASP A 334 -1.63 -22.34 8.58
N GLU A 335 -2.46 -21.29 8.60
CA GLU A 335 -3.87 -21.42 8.26
C GLU A 335 -4.09 -21.72 6.78
N LEU A 336 -3.30 -21.12 5.87
CA LEU A 336 -3.33 -21.43 4.44
C LEU A 336 -2.97 -22.89 4.15
N LEU A 337 -1.95 -23.42 4.87
CA LEU A 337 -1.59 -24.85 4.79
C LEU A 337 -2.70 -25.74 5.34
N ARG A 338 -3.29 -25.37 6.48
CA ARG A 338 -4.40 -26.12 7.10
C ARG A 338 -5.64 -26.17 6.22
N MET A 339 -5.93 -25.07 5.53
CA MET A 339 -7.04 -25.00 4.56
C MET A 339 -6.76 -25.76 3.26
N GLY A 340 -5.53 -26.24 3.05
CA GLY A 340 -5.14 -26.91 1.82
C GLY A 340 -5.07 -25.99 0.59
N LEU A 341 -4.91 -24.69 0.77
CA LEU A 341 -4.81 -23.70 -0.32
C LEU A 341 -3.40 -23.62 -0.90
N MET A 342 -2.40 -23.90 -0.06
CA MET A 342 -1.00 -23.98 -0.46
C MET A 342 -0.35 -25.26 0.07
N ASP A 343 0.68 -25.73 -0.62
CA ASP A 343 1.56 -26.77 -0.11
C ASP A 343 2.80 -26.16 0.59
N HIS A 344 3.60 -27.00 1.25
CA HIS A 344 4.82 -26.58 1.95
C HIS A 344 5.91 -26.03 1.01
N SER A 345 5.78 -26.20 -0.31
CA SER A 345 6.69 -25.60 -1.30
C SER A 345 6.24 -24.23 -1.76
N GLY A 346 5.07 -23.75 -1.32
CA GLY A 346 4.48 -22.48 -1.72
C GLY A 346 3.68 -22.54 -3.02
N ARG A 347 3.28 -23.75 -3.49
CA ARG A 347 2.41 -23.89 -4.66
C ARG A 347 0.95 -23.87 -4.25
N LEU A 348 0.10 -23.27 -5.09
CA LEU A 348 -1.34 -23.38 -4.92
C LEU A 348 -1.80 -24.80 -5.17
N ILE A 349 -2.63 -25.30 -4.27
CA ILE A 349 -3.36 -26.56 -4.46
C ILE A 349 -4.64 -26.18 -5.21
N GLN A 350 -4.75 -26.63 -6.46
CA GLN A 350 -5.96 -26.41 -7.25
C GLN A 350 -7.04 -27.38 -6.78
N GLU A 351 -8.16 -26.85 -6.33
CA GLU A 351 -9.38 -27.66 -6.20
C GLU A 351 -9.70 -28.24 -7.58
N SER A 352 -9.87 -29.56 -7.66
CA SER A 352 -10.20 -30.19 -8.93
C SER A 352 -11.52 -29.59 -9.45
N ALA A 353 -11.59 -29.27 -10.74
CA ALA A 353 -12.75 -28.64 -11.38
C ALA A 353 -14.07 -29.43 -11.18
N LEU A 354 -14.00 -30.68 -10.70
CA LEU A 354 -15.10 -31.55 -10.33
C LEU A 354 -15.81 -31.13 -9.01
N GLU A 355 -15.09 -30.54 -8.06
CA GLU A 355 -15.69 -30.06 -6.80
C GLU A 355 -16.45 -28.76 -6.98
N LEU A 356 -15.97 -27.86 -7.84
CA LEU A 356 -16.67 -26.61 -8.21
C LEU A 356 -17.98 -26.87 -8.97
N GLN A 357 -18.07 -27.95 -9.79
CA GLN A 357 -19.30 -28.36 -10.48
C GLN A 357 -20.34 -28.95 -9.51
N GLY A 358 -19.91 -29.55 -8.41
CA GLY A 358 -20.80 -30.03 -7.34
C GLY A 358 -21.48 -28.90 -6.54
N GLN A 359 -20.96 -27.68 -6.58
CA GLN A 359 -21.50 -26.50 -5.91
C GLN A 359 -22.46 -25.65 -6.77
N GLY A 360 -22.85 -26.12 -7.97
CA GLY A 360 -23.95 -25.52 -8.74
C GLY A 360 -23.60 -24.31 -9.61
N VAL A 361 -22.32 -24.08 -9.91
CA VAL A 361 -21.90 -23.02 -10.84
C VAL A 361 -21.75 -23.62 -12.25
N ALA A 362 -22.66 -23.27 -13.16
CA ALA A 362 -22.57 -23.66 -14.58
C ALA A 362 -21.50 -22.81 -15.29
N PRO A 363 -20.59 -23.44 -16.10
CA PRO A 363 -19.44 -22.75 -16.69
C PRO A 363 -19.71 -21.91 -17.93
N ASP A 364 -20.96 -21.72 -18.37
CA ASP A 364 -21.28 -21.11 -19.67
C ASP A 364 -22.28 -19.95 -19.59
N GLN A 365 -21.84 -18.80 -19.10
CA GLN A 365 -22.37 -17.52 -19.55
C GLN A 365 -21.20 -16.54 -19.80
N PRO A 366 -21.09 -15.95 -21.03
CA PRO A 366 -20.04 -14.96 -21.27
C PRO A 366 -20.31 -13.72 -20.42
N PHE A 367 -19.36 -13.42 -19.53
CA PHE A 367 -19.36 -12.26 -18.68
C PHE A 367 -19.26 -10.99 -19.54
N HIS A 368 -20.35 -10.21 -19.61
CA HIS A 368 -20.33 -8.89 -20.22
C HIS A 368 -19.84 -7.86 -19.20
N LEU A 369 -18.56 -7.48 -19.31
CA LEU A 369 -18.02 -6.33 -18.60
C LEU A 369 -18.81 -5.05 -18.96
N PRO A 370 -19.26 -4.27 -17.99
CA PRO A 370 -19.74 -2.91 -18.28
C PRO A 370 -18.55 -2.13 -18.87
N LYS A 371 -18.77 -1.49 -20.03
CA LYS A 371 -17.78 -0.61 -20.65
C LYS A 371 -17.39 0.48 -19.66
N PRO A 372 -16.10 0.89 -19.61
CA PRO A 372 -15.69 2.01 -18.77
C PRO A 372 -16.55 3.25 -19.15
N VAL A 373 -17.16 3.85 -18.13
CA VAL A 373 -17.92 5.11 -18.27
C VAL A 373 -16.94 6.17 -18.78
N ARG A 374 -17.14 6.65 -19.99
CA ARG A 374 -16.37 7.78 -20.52
C ARG A 374 -16.83 9.05 -19.83
N GLU A 375 -15.90 9.93 -19.52
CA GLU A 375 -16.07 11.23 -18.83
C GLU A 375 -17.08 12.19 -19.50
N GLY A 376 -17.90 11.76 -20.43
CA GLY A 376 -18.92 12.54 -21.12
C GLY A 376 -20.37 12.26 -20.68
N ASP A 377 -20.63 11.22 -19.87
CA ASP A 377 -22.02 10.77 -19.57
C ASP A 377 -22.54 11.26 -18.20
N VAL A 378 -21.80 12.11 -17.50
CA VAL A 378 -22.29 12.73 -16.26
C VAL A 378 -22.85 14.12 -16.58
N ALA A 379 -24.18 14.22 -16.66
CA ALA A 379 -24.86 15.50 -16.77
C ALA A 379 -24.54 16.39 -15.54
N PRO A 380 -24.27 17.70 -15.72
CA PRO A 380 -23.93 18.57 -14.60
C PRO A 380 -25.16 18.80 -13.73
N GLY A 381 -25.17 18.18 -12.54
CA GLY A 381 -26.15 18.46 -11.49
C GLY A 381 -25.97 19.88 -10.97
N ARG A 382 -26.99 20.71 -11.11
CA ARG A 382 -27.08 22.04 -10.52
C ARG A 382 -27.04 21.91 -8.99
N ILE A 383 -26.04 22.56 -8.40
CA ILE A 383 -26.02 22.86 -6.96
C ILE A 383 -26.97 24.06 -6.76
N GLN A 384 -28.00 23.88 -5.95
CA GLN A 384 -28.66 24.93 -5.21
C GLN A 384 -28.31 24.81 -3.73
#